data_88dc0162449fc3c342de16bdf28f5cf8
#
_entry.id   88dc0162449fc3c342de16bdf28f5cf8
#
_cell.length_a   1.000
_cell.length_b   1.000
_cell.length_c   1.000
_cell.angle_alpha   90.00
_cell.angle_beta   90.00
_cell.angle_gamma   90.00
#
_symmetry.space_group_name_H-M   'P 1'
#
loop_
_entity.id
_entity.type
_entity.pdbx_description
1 polymer ?
#
loop_
_entity_poly.entity_id
_entity_poly.type
_entity_poly.pdbx_seq_one_letter_code
_entity_poly.pdbx_strand_id
1 'polypeptide(L)'
;MAVIIEERGRGKFKPAPDYAVDEVKELLNAKIEEERQAFADCSEEIDFDKLKYDSNKWNLLSLFSGCGGLVLGFELAGLKAVMGENVMEAAFADKKVFDENINNNVFNTIYVNDIFDEARETYAQNAGKYIYMDKSDIRKIKEFPKADIVLGGFPCPGFSEAGPRLVDDKRNFLYLHFISSLMQSKPKIFVAENVKGMMTLGKGEVFKQIIQDFAAAGYTIYHKLLNSAEYGVPQIRERVILVGVRNDIDFEYVHPEATHGYGVKGLKEVVTLRDAIGDLEDDPGDYFTGSYSTIFMSRNRKKLWSQPSFTIQASGRQAPIHPAGEPMVNVGKDKYIFSDGEENNRRLSAKEIARIQTFPDWYEFSRGTSNRNDNAKLDLVYKQIGNAVPVRLALAVAEPIAEFVKAQLEQEKEAYVVIRSVEKKRMMA
;
A
#
# COMPACT_ATOMS: atom_id res chain seq x y z
N MET A 1 -3.07 33.16 6.08
CA MET A 1 -1.70 33.10 5.59
C MET A 1 -0.62 33.07 6.67
N ALA A 2 -0.85 33.51 7.90
CA ALA A 2 0.22 33.67 8.89
C ALA A 2 0.40 32.53 9.88
N VAL A 3 -0.43 31.50 9.88
CA VAL A 3 -0.48 30.56 11.03
C VAL A 3 0.37 29.31 10.83
N ILE A 4 0.72 28.96 9.60
CA ILE A 4 1.50 27.73 9.29
C ILE A 4 2.98 28.08 8.96
N ILE A 5 3.32 29.34 8.65
CA ILE A 5 4.62 29.69 8.03
C ILE A 5 5.53 30.56 8.92
N GLU A 6 5.04 31.17 9.98
CA GLU A 6 5.81 32.17 10.74
C GLU A 6 6.25 31.78 12.15
N GLU A 7 6.87 30.64 12.34
CA GLU A 7 7.74 30.49 13.50
C GLU A 7 8.94 29.59 13.17
N ARG A 8 9.99 30.18 12.65
CA ARG A 8 11.35 29.65 12.70
C ARG A 8 11.80 29.67 14.16
N GLY A 9 11.58 28.60 14.86
CA GLY A 9 12.04 28.42 16.23
C GLY A 9 11.12 27.46 16.93
N ARG A 10 11.57 26.27 17.32
CA ARG A 10 10.93 25.22 18.14
C ARG A 10 9.45 25.46 18.40
N GLY A 11 8.69 25.57 17.30
CA GLY A 11 7.31 26.01 17.28
C GLY A 11 6.43 24.99 17.97
N LYS A 12 5.64 25.44 18.91
CA LYS A 12 4.53 24.67 19.44
C LYS A 12 3.55 24.46 18.30
N PHE A 13 3.29 23.22 17.95
CA PHE A 13 2.23 22.82 17.03
C PHE A 13 0.90 23.44 17.55
N LYS A 14 0.25 24.27 16.73
CA LYS A 14 -1.09 24.77 17.06
C LYS A 14 -2.10 23.70 16.68
N PRO A 15 -3.07 23.37 17.56
CA PRO A 15 -4.09 22.38 17.24
C PRO A 15 -4.86 22.76 15.98
N ALA A 16 -5.15 21.78 15.12
CA ALA A 16 -5.91 21.91 13.89
C ALA A 16 -7.47 22.06 14.03
N PRO A 17 -8.09 22.17 15.24
CA PRO A 17 -9.54 22.06 15.38
C PRO A 17 -10.36 23.26 14.94
N ASP A 18 -9.76 24.40 14.63
CA ASP A 18 -10.46 25.67 14.61
C ASP A 18 -10.71 26.24 13.17
N TYR A 19 -10.45 25.46 12.12
CA TYR A 19 -10.67 25.89 10.75
C TYR A 19 -11.98 25.34 10.19
N ALA A 20 -12.76 26.18 9.54
CA ALA A 20 -13.90 25.75 8.72
C ALA A 20 -13.39 24.98 7.50
N VAL A 21 -14.20 24.07 6.96
CA VAL A 21 -13.82 23.23 5.79
C VAL A 21 -13.37 24.08 4.60
N ASP A 22 -14.03 25.20 4.35
CA ASP A 22 -13.68 26.11 3.25
C ASP A 22 -12.33 26.79 3.47
N GLU A 23 -12.01 27.17 4.72
CA GLU A 23 -10.69 27.74 5.06
C GLU A 23 -9.57 26.70 4.85
N VAL A 24 -9.80 25.46 5.27
CA VAL A 24 -8.84 24.36 5.02
C VAL A 24 -8.63 24.16 3.53
N LYS A 25 -9.70 24.20 2.74
CA LYS A 25 -9.65 24.07 1.27
C LYS A 25 -8.85 25.18 0.61
N GLU A 26 -9.03 26.43 1.05
CA GLU A 26 -8.26 27.58 0.54
C GLU A 26 -6.76 27.44 0.87
N LEU A 27 -6.43 27.08 2.11
CA LEU A 27 -5.05 26.87 2.54
C LEU A 27 -4.40 25.71 1.78
N LEU A 28 -5.14 24.62 1.58
CA LEU A 28 -4.69 23.45 0.84
C LEU A 28 -4.40 23.80 -0.64
N ASN A 29 -5.32 24.53 -1.30
CA ASN A 29 -5.12 24.98 -2.67
C ASN A 29 -3.91 25.90 -2.81
N ALA A 30 -3.74 26.86 -1.89
CA ALA A 30 -2.61 27.77 -1.89
C ALA A 30 -1.28 27.01 -1.74
N LYS A 31 -1.25 25.98 -0.86
CA LYS A 31 -0.05 25.20 -0.64
C LYS A 31 0.27 24.27 -1.80
N ILE A 32 -0.73 23.64 -2.40
CA ILE A 32 -0.56 22.83 -3.62
C ILE A 32 -0.02 23.69 -4.76
N GLU A 33 -0.54 24.91 -4.91
CA GLU A 33 -0.07 25.82 -5.96
C GLU A 33 1.38 26.28 -5.73
N GLU A 34 1.76 26.59 -4.48
CA GLU A 34 3.14 26.89 -4.11
C GLU A 34 4.10 25.74 -4.48
N GLU A 35 3.73 24.50 -4.14
CA GLU A 35 4.52 23.30 -4.48
C GLU A 35 4.59 23.08 -6.00
N ARG A 36 3.50 23.30 -6.74
CA ARG A 36 3.49 23.21 -8.21
C ARG A 36 4.40 24.25 -8.85
N GLN A 37 4.39 25.49 -8.37
CA GLN A 37 5.27 26.56 -8.86
C GLN A 37 6.74 26.25 -8.62
N ALA A 38 7.07 25.60 -7.50
CA ALA A 38 8.45 25.19 -7.21
C ALA A 38 9.03 24.17 -8.22
N PHE A 39 8.16 23.45 -8.94
CA PHE A 39 8.54 22.47 -9.96
C PHE A 39 8.10 22.83 -11.39
N ALA A 40 7.58 24.03 -11.61
CA ALA A 40 7.02 24.43 -12.91
C ALA A 40 8.01 24.32 -14.08
N ASP A 41 9.27 24.71 -13.87
CA ASP A 41 10.33 24.67 -14.88
C ASP A 41 10.79 23.24 -15.25
N CYS A 42 10.42 22.24 -14.47
CA CYS A 42 10.78 20.85 -14.69
C CYS A 42 9.56 19.91 -14.61
N SER A 43 8.37 20.43 -14.95
CA SER A 43 7.14 19.66 -14.97
C SER A 43 7.20 18.54 -16.02
N GLU A 44 6.57 17.41 -15.68
CA GLU A 44 6.48 16.21 -16.53
C GLU A 44 5.02 15.98 -16.91
N GLU A 45 4.80 15.63 -18.18
CA GLU A 45 3.46 15.40 -18.73
C GLU A 45 3.22 13.89 -18.91
N ILE A 46 2.06 13.42 -18.47
CA ILE A 46 1.60 12.06 -18.71
C ILE A 46 1.04 11.97 -20.12
N ASP A 47 1.45 10.95 -20.86
CA ASP A 47 0.89 10.64 -22.18
C ASP A 47 -0.46 9.94 -22.00
N PHE A 48 -1.54 10.71 -21.98
CA PHE A 48 -2.90 10.21 -21.78
C PHE A 48 -3.38 9.26 -22.89
N ASP A 49 -2.83 9.33 -24.09
CA ASP A 49 -3.19 8.45 -25.20
C ASP A 49 -2.78 6.99 -24.96
N LYS A 50 -1.82 6.79 -24.07
CA LYS A 50 -1.38 5.47 -23.65
C LYS A 50 -2.26 4.83 -22.57
N LEU A 51 -3.14 5.58 -21.95
CA LEU A 51 -4.04 5.05 -20.94
C LEU A 51 -5.14 4.19 -21.57
N LYS A 52 -5.34 2.98 -21.05
CA LYS A 52 -6.33 2.04 -21.58
C LYS A 52 -7.55 2.00 -20.66
N TYR A 53 -8.43 2.99 -20.80
CA TYR A 53 -9.70 3.05 -20.10
C TYR A 53 -10.64 1.92 -20.52
N ASP A 54 -11.40 1.40 -19.57
CA ASP A 54 -12.52 0.48 -19.81
C ASP A 54 -13.79 1.07 -19.22
N SER A 55 -14.77 1.38 -20.06
CA SER A 55 -16.05 1.95 -19.65
C SER A 55 -16.97 0.98 -18.91
N ASN A 56 -16.66 -0.31 -18.91
CA ASN A 56 -17.42 -1.35 -18.21
C ASN A 56 -16.83 -1.73 -16.85
N LYS A 57 -15.78 -1.02 -16.43
CA LYS A 57 -15.07 -1.25 -15.18
C LYS A 57 -14.75 0.06 -14.49
N TRP A 58 -14.45 0.00 -13.21
CA TRP A 58 -13.87 1.15 -12.54
C TRP A 58 -12.37 1.22 -12.80
N ASN A 59 -11.95 2.33 -13.41
CA ASN A 59 -10.56 2.58 -13.76
C ASN A 59 -9.76 3.02 -12.53
N LEU A 60 -8.65 2.33 -12.28
CA LEU A 60 -7.83 2.45 -11.09
C LEU A 60 -6.49 3.10 -11.42
N LEU A 61 -6.09 4.06 -10.61
CA LEU A 61 -4.81 4.72 -10.61
C LEU A 61 -4.08 4.44 -9.31
N SER A 62 -2.80 4.06 -9.36
CA SER A 62 -1.98 3.81 -8.18
C SER A 62 -0.77 4.73 -8.15
N LEU A 63 -0.63 5.46 -7.05
CA LEU A 63 0.48 6.37 -6.77
C LEU A 63 1.34 5.79 -5.66
N PHE A 64 2.66 6.00 -5.74
CA PHE A 64 3.59 5.35 -4.83
C PHE A 64 3.38 3.83 -4.81
N SER A 65 3.16 3.27 -6.01
CA SER A 65 2.66 1.90 -6.19
C SER A 65 3.63 0.83 -5.69
N GLY A 66 4.92 1.20 -5.51
CA GLY A 66 5.95 0.24 -5.16
C GLY A 66 5.97 -0.94 -6.14
N CYS A 67 6.18 -2.13 -5.62
CA CYS A 67 6.11 -3.36 -6.40
C CYS A 67 4.69 -3.94 -6.56
N GLY A 68 3.62 -3.17 -6.30
CA GLY A 68 2.26 -3.53 -6.66
C GLY A 68 1.45 -4.32 -5.63
N GLY A 69 1.92 -4.50 -4.39
CA GLY A 69 1.20 -5.31 -3.39
C GLY A 69 -0.22 -4.84 -3.09
N LEU A 70 -0.45 -3.52 -3.01
CA LEU A 70 -1.78 -2.95 -2.80
C LEU A 70 -2.69 -3.21 -4.01
N VAL A 71 -2.18 -2.97 -5.22
CA VAL A 71 -2.95 -3.17 -6.46
C VAL A 71 -3.28 -4.65 -6.68
N LEU A 72 -2.32 -5.55 -6.45
CA LEU A 72 -2.57 -6.99 -6.55
C LEU A 72 -3.71 -7.44 -5.62
N GLY A 73 -3.75 -6.93 -4.37
CA GLY A 73 -4.86 -7.19 -3.46
C GLY A 73 -6.20 -6.71 -4.00
N PHE A 74 -6.24 -5.52 -4.63
CA PHE A 74 -7.44 -5.00 -5.30
C PHE A 74 -7.85 -5.85 -6.50
N GLU A 75 -6.91 -6.26 -7.33
CA GLU A 75 -7.17 -7.13 -8.48
C GLU A 75 -7.73 -8.48 -8.05
N LEU A 76 -7.18 -9.08 -6.99
CA LEU A 76 -7.70 -10.33 -6.42
C LEU A 76 -9.10 -10.14 -5.80
N ALA A 77 -9.36 -9.02 -5.12
CA ALA A 77 -10.69 -8.72 -4.57
C ALA A 77 -11.74 -8.56 -5.69
N GLY A 78 -11.40 -7.83 -6.75
CA GLY A 78 -12.28 -7.67 -7.88
C GLY A 78 -12.54 -8.99 -8.63
N LEU A 79 -11.52 -9.84 -8.74
CA LEU A 79 -11.67 -11.19 -9.29
C LEU A 79 -12.57 -12.07 -8.39
N LYS A 80 -12.37 -12.01 -7.06
CA LYS A 80 -13.22 -12.71 -6.08
C LYS A 80 -14.69 -12.29 -6.20
N ALA A 81 -14.94 -10.99 -6.31
CA ALA A 81 -16.30 -10.45 -6.44
C ALA A 81 -17.02 -10.97 -7.68
N VAL A 82 -16.34 -11.15 -8.82
CA VAL A 82 -16.93 -11.60 -10.09
C VAL A 82 -16.96 -13.12 -10.21
N MET A 83 -15.85 -13.78 -9.89
CA MET A 83 -15.61 -15.20 -10.20
C MET A 83 -15.70 -16.11 -8.96
N GLY A 84 -15.77 -15.51 -7.76
CA GLY A 84 -15.82 -16.23 -6.49
C GLY A 84 -14.44 -16.58 -5.92
N GLU A 85 -14.45 -17.01 -4.66
CA GLU A 85 -13.24 -17.26 -3.88
C GLU A 85 -12.35 -18.37 -4.47
N ASN A 86 -12.94 -19.45 -4.99
CA ASN A 86 -12.16 -20.57 -5.54
C ASN A 86 -11.30 -20.16 -6.74
N VAL A 87 -11.83 -19.32 -7.64
CA VAL A 87 -11.07 -18.80 -8.79
C VAL A 87 -9.99 -17.81 -8.34
N MET A 88 -10.30 -16.96 -7.38
CA MET A 88 -9.34 -16.03 -6.79
C MET A 88 -8.18 -16.77 -6.12
N GLU A 89 -8.44 -17.80 -5.31
CA GLU A 89 -7.38 -18.60 -4.69
C GLU A 89 -6.55 -19.38 -5.72
N ALA A 90 -7.18 -19.91 -6.77
CA ALA A 90 -6.46 -20.53 -7.89
C ALA A 90 -5.56 -19.53 -8.62
N ALA A 91 -6.04 -18.31 -8.86
CA ALA A 91 -5.26 -17.23 -9.46
C ALA A 91 -4.12 -16.72 -8.54
N PHE A 92 -4.35 -16.73 -7.23
CA PHE A 92 -3.31 -16.45 -6.26
C PHE A 92 -2.20 -17.52 -6.28
N ALA A 93 -2.55 -18.80 -6.49
CA ALA A 93 -1.59 -19.90 -6.49
C ALA A 93 -0.84 -20.05 -7.83
N ASP A 94 -1.46 -19.71 -8.95
CA ASP A 94 -0.95 -19.97 -10.32
C ASP A 94 -1.04 -18.72 -11.21
N LYS A 95 0.12 -18.26 -11.72
CA LYS A 95 0.25 -17.11 -12.62
C LYS A 95 -0.57 -17.27 -13.89
N LYS A 96 -0.65 -18.46 -14.45
CA LYS A 96 -1.43 -18.71 -15.67
C LYS A 96 -2.92 -18.49 -15.41
N VAL A 97 -3.44 -19.00 -14.30
CA VAL A 97 -4.84 -18.79 -13.90
C VAL A 97 -5.10 -17.30 -13.65
N PHE A 98 -4.14 -16.59 -13.03
CA PHE A 98 -4.23 -15.14 -12.85
C PHE A 98 -4.33 -14.42 -14.20
N ASP A 99 -3.41 -14.67 -15.13
CA ASP A 99 -3.36 -14.02 -16.43
C ASP A 99 -4.61 -14.30 -17.31
N GLU A 100 -5.15 -15.51 -17.25
CA GLU A 100 -6.35 -15.90 -17.97
C GLU A 100 -7.62 -15.20 -17.42
N ASN A 101 -7.64 -14.86 -16.12
CA ASN A 101 -8.83 -14.35 -15.47
C ASN A 101 -8.76 -12.87 -15.08
N ILE A 102 -7.60 -12.22 -15.09
CA ILE A 102 -7.43 -10.83 -14.62
C ILE A 102 -8.34 -9.84 -15.37
N ASN A 103 -8.71 -10.14 -16.60
CA ASN A 103 -9.65 -9.33 -17.36
C ASN A 103 -11.12 -9.52 -16.93
N ASN A 104 -11.45 -10.58 -16.17
CA ASN A 104 -12.78 -10.80 -15.58
C ASN A 104 -12.85 -10.12 -14.20
N ASN A 105 -12.67 -8.82 -14.15
CA ASN A 105 -12.48 -8.05 -12.94
C ASN A 105 -13.36 -6.78 -12.98
N VAL A 106 -13.80 -6.30 -11.83
CA VAL A 106 -14.53 -5.02 -11.73
C VAL A 106 -13.60 -3.82 -11.83
N PHE A 107 -12.30 -4.01 -11.60
CA PHE A 107 -11.28 -2.97 -11.68
C PHE A 107 -10.45 -3.07 -12.94
N ASN A 108 -10.04 -1.93 -13.47
CA ASN A 108 -9.12 -1.81 -14.58
C ASN A 108 -7.98 -0.85 -14.19
N THR A 109 -6.84 -1.39 -13.79
CA THR A 109 -5.66 -0.57 -13.49
C THR A 109 -5.13 0.02 -14.78
N ILE A 110 -5.16 1.36 -14.90
CA ILE A 110 -4.76 2.09 -16.10
C ILE A 110 -3.40 2.77 -15.97
N TYR A 111 -3.01 3.11 -14.74
CA TYR A 111 -1.83 3.91 -14.47
C TYR A 111 -1.24 3.57 -13.11
N VAL A 112 0.09 3.43 -13.07
CA VAL A 112 0.86 3.30 -11.83
C VAL A 112 2.05 4.25 -11.87
N ASN A 113 2.36 4.86 -10.72
CA ASN A 113 3.50 5.74 -10.56
C ASN A 113 4.35 5.32 -9.37
N ASP A 114 5.64 5.19 -9.59
CA ASP A 114 6.65 5.09 -8.54
C ASP A 114 7.99 5.58 -9.08
N ILE A 115 8.77 6.28 -8.28
CA ILE A 115 10.09 6.76 -8.66
C ILE A 115 11.16 5.65 -8.62
N PHE A 116 10.88 4.55 -7.94
CA PHE A 116 11.81 3.45 -7.75
C PHE A 116 11.78 2.49 -8.95
N ASP A 117 12.85 2.52 -9.76
CA ASP A 117 12.92 1.78 -11.03
C ASP A 117 12.67 0.27 -10.85
N GLU A 118 13.36 -0.36 -9.90
CA GLU A 118 13.25 -1.79 -9.68
C GLU A 118 11.85 -2.21 -9.22
N ALA A 119 11.14 -1.34 -8.51
CA ALA A 119 9.76 -1.62 -8.11
C ALA A 119 8.81 -1.59 -9.32
N ARG A 120 8.99 -0.63 -10.25
CA ARG A 120 8.21 -0.58 -11.49
C ARG A 120 8.51 -1.77 -12.40
N GLU A 121 9.80 -2.17 -12.52
CA GLU A 121 10.18 -3.38 -13.26
C GLU A 121 9.48 -4.61 -12.68
N THR A 122 9.52 -4.79 -11.37
CA THR A 122 8.78 -5.85 -10.67
C THR A 122 7.29 -5.80 -10.99
N TYR A 123 6.68 -4.63 -10.88
CA TYR A 123 5.26 -4.48 -11.18
C TYR A 123 4.96 -4.88 -12.64
N ALA A 124 5.74 -4.37 -13.59
CA ALA A 124 5.56 -4.64 -15.02
C ALA A 124 5.66 -6.13 -15.38
N GLN A 125 6.59 -6.87 -14.76
CA GLN A 125 6.77 -8.31 -14.98
C GLN A 125 5.56 -9.14 -14.53
N ASN A 126 4.84 -8.67 -13.51
CA ASN A 126 3.78 -9.43 -12.86
C ASN A 126 2.36 -8.97 -13.23
N ALA A 127 2.17 -7.83 -13.87
CA ALA A 127 0.87 -7.19 -14.06
C ALA A 127 -0.15 -7.98 -14.91
N GLY A 128 0.30 -8.96 -15.73
CA GLY A 128 -0.58 -9.79 -16.55
C GLY A 128 -1.29 -9.08 -17.70
N LYS A 129 -1.23 -7.74 -17.75
CA LYS A 129 -1.84 -6.88 -18.79
C LYS A 129 -1.05 -5.59 -18.96
N TYR A 130 -1.34 -4.86 -20.04
CA TYR A 130 -0.74 -3.54 -20.25
C TYR A 130 -1.27 -2.53 -19.21
N ILE A 131 -0.34 -1.85 -18.55
CA ILE A 131 -0.60 -0.73 -17.64
C ILE A 131 0.43 0.36 -17.95
N TYR A 132 0.01 1.62 -17.96
CA TYR A 132 0.96 2.72 -18.13
C TYR A 132 1.80 2.91 -16.86
N MET A 133 3.11 2.64 -16.98
CA MET A 133 4.08 2.74 -15.89
C MET A 133 4.79 4.10 -15.96
N ASP A 134 4.54 4.96 -14.99
CA ASP A 134 5.16 6.28 -14.91
C ASP A 134 6.28 6.30 -13.86
N LYS A 135 7.43 6.84 -14.27
CA LYS A 135 8.62 7.02 -13.42
C LYS A 135 8.77 8.44 -12.86
N SER A 136 7.86 9.30 -13.21
CA SER A 136 7.92 10.72 -12.84
C SER A 136 7.94 10.90 -11.33
N ASP A 137 8.70 11.86 -10.87
CA ASP A 137 8.53 12.37 -9.51
C ASP A 137 7.14 13.00 -9.41
N ILE A 138 6.32 12.52 -8.50
CA ILE A 138 4.93 12.98 -8.34
C ILE A 138 4.81 14.51 -8.20
N ARG A 139 5.84 15.17 -7.67
CA ARG A 139 5.93 16.63 -7.51
C ARG A 139 5.97 17.37 -8.84
N LYS A 140 6.44 16.68 -9.89
CA LYS A 140 6.61 17.25 -11.24
C LYS A 140 5.45 16.96 -12.16
N ILE A 141 4.54 16.05 -11.78
CA ILE A 141 3.38 15.72 -12.59
C ILE A 141 2.43 16.91 -12.65
N LYS A 142 2.24 17.42 -13.86
CA LYS A 142 1.42 18.61 -14.11
C LYS A 142 -0.08 18.32 -13.99
N GLU A 143 -0.51 17.22 -14.57
CA GLU A 143 -1.92 16.81 -14.61
C GLU A 143 -2.05 15.30 -14.40
N PHE A 144 -2.98 14.91 -13.53
CA PHE A 144 -3.29 13.49 -13.26
C PHE A 144 -4.47 13.02 -14.09
N PRO A 145 -4.44 11.76 -14.58
CA PRO A 145 -5.54 11.18 -15.34
C PRO A 145 -6.80 11.04 -14.48
N LYS A 146 -7.96 11.01 -15.12
CA LYS A 146 -9.21 10.68 -14.46
C LYS A 146 -9.20 9.20 -14.06
N ALA A 147 -9.77 8.91 -12.90
CA ALA A 147 -9.91 7.54 -12.41
C ALA A 147 -11.13 7.44 -11.50
N ASP A 148 -11.70 6.23 -11.40
CA ASP A 148 -12.79 5.95 -10.46
C ASP A 148 -12.23 5.65 -9.07
N ILE A 149 -11.04 5.04 -9.01
CA ILE A 149 -10.34 4.73 -7.75
C ILE A 149 -8.90 5.25 -7.83
N VAL A 150 -8.43 5.84 -6.73
CA VAL A 150 -7.01 6.18 -6.53
C VAL A 150 -6.47 5.42 -5.32
N LEU A 151 -5.42 4.66 -5.52
CA LEU A 151 -4.67 3.99 -4.47
C LEU A 151 -3.35 4.71 -4.19
N GLY A 152 -2.89 4.69 -2.93
CA GLY A 152 -1.57 5.23 -2.62
C GLY A 152 -1.06 4.90 -1.23
N GLY A 153 0.25 4.67 -1.14
CA GLY A 153 1.00 4.55 0.10
C GLY A 153 2.05 5.65 0.15
N PHE A 154 1.65 6.90 0.33
CA PHE A 154 2.59 8.00 0.31
C PHE A 154 3.60 7.91 1.47
N PRO A 155 4.91 8.18 1.23
CA PRO A 155 5.93 8.08 2.25
C PRO A 155 5.73 9.12 3.35
N CYS A 156 5.89 8.69 4.59
CA CYS A 156 5.83 9.51 5.79
C CYS A 156 7.15 9.52 6.55
N PRO A 157 8.24 10.07 6.00
CA PRO A 157 9.54 10.00 6.64
C PRO A 157 9.66 10.83 7.94
N GLY A 158 8.81 11.83 8.12
CA GLY A 158 8.74 12.61 9.35
C GLY A 158 7.90 11.97 10.46
N PHE A 159 7.22 10.87 10.15
CA PHE A 159 6.36 10.13 11.08
C PHE A 159 7.07 8.95 11.78
N SER A 160 8.38 8.78 11.62
CA SER A 160 9.14 7.89 12.48
C SER A 160 9.39 8.56 13.82
N GLU A 161 9.25 7.82 14.93
CA GLU A 161 9.44 8.29 16.30
C GLU A 161 10.81 8.96 16.61
N ALA A 162 11.66 9.14 15.61
CA ALA A 162 13.06 9.55 15.75
C ALA A 162 13.33 11.07 15.72
N GLY A 163 12.30 11.95 15.74
CA GLY A 163 12.61 13.37 15.88
C GLY A 163 11.48 14.39 15.65
N PRO A 164 11.53 15.56 16.33
CA PRO A 164 10.48 16.58 16.34
C PRO A 164 10.57 17.57 15.14
N ARG A 165 10.82 17.10 13.90
CA ARG A 165 11.19 17.98 12.77
C ARG A 165 10.26 17.86 11.58
N LEU A 166 8.99 18.13 11.76
CA LEU A 166 7.98 17.83 10.76
C LEU A 166 7.68 18.94 9.77
N VAL A 167 8.00 20.17 10.09
CA VAL A 167 7.61 21.32 9.26
C VAL A 167 8.59 21.60 8.14
N ASP A 168 9.84 21.16 8.26
CA ASP A 168 10.94 21.52 7.33
C ASP A 168 11.41 20.37 6.42
N ASP A 169 10.92 19.14 6.56
CA ASP A 169 11.31 18.04 5.68
C ASP A 169 10.50 18.06 4.40
N LYS A 170 11.12 18.40 3.26
CA LYS A 170 10.48 18.44 1.93
C LYS A 170 9.76 17.15 1.55
N ARG A 171 10.08 16.01 2.17
CA ARG A 171 9.42 14.72 1.96
C ARG A 171 8.04 14.64 2.63
N ASN A 172 7.76 15.49 3.61
CA ASN A 172 6.47 15.53 4.29
C ASN A 172 5.35 16.09 3.39
N PHE A 173 5.72 16.77 2.30
CA PHE A 173 4.76 17.31 1.35
C PHE A 173 4.26 16.32 0.30
N LEU A 174 4.78 15.09 0.26
CA LEU A 174 4.32 14.10 -0.73
C LEU A 174 2.85 13.73 -0.55
N TYR A 175 2.29 13.82 0.66
CA TYR A 175 0.85 13.65 0.87
C TYR A 175 0.02 14.76 0.21
N LEU A 176 0.55 15.99 0.10
CA LEU A 176 -0.13 17.09 -0.61
C LEU A 176 -0.25 16.80 -2.11
N HIS A 177 0.77 16.17 -2.70
CA HIS A 177 0.69 15.74 -4.10
C HIS A 177 -0.29 14.59 -4.29
N PHE A 178 -0.43 13.70 -3.30
CA PHE A 178 -1.51 12.72 -3.29
C PHE A 178 -2.88 13.41 -3.24
N ILE A 179 -3.10 14.39 -2.36
CA ILE A 179 -4.36 15.14 -2.31
C ILE A 179 -4.57 15.93 -3.63
N SER A 180 -3.53 16.56 -4.18
CA SER A 180 -3.59 17.21 -5.48
C SER A 180 -4.09 16.27 -6.57
N SER A 181 -3.62 15.02 -6.58
CA SER A 181 -4.11 14.02 -7.52
C SER A 181 -5.60 13.71 -7.32
N LEU A 182 -6.08 13.62 -6.07
CA LEU A 182 -7.50 13.41 -5.78
C LEU A 182 -8.37 14.57 -6.26
N MET A 183 -7.90 15.81 -6.06
CA MET A 183 -8.64 17.01 -6.50
C MET A 183 -8.71 17.12 -8.03
N GLN A 184 -7.71 16.62 -8.75
CA GLN A 184 -7.66 16.62 -10.21
C GLN A 184 -8.40 15.42 -10.82
N SER A 185 -8.10 14.21 -10.36
CA SER A 185 -8.71 12.97 -10.87
C SER A 185 -10.16 12.80 -10.44
N LYS A 186 -10.53 13.35 -9.27
CA LYS A 186 -11.86 13.29 -8.64
C LYS A 186 -12.39 11.84 -8.56
N PRO A 187 -11.62 10.90 -8.02
CA PRO A 187 -12.07 9.52 -7.92
C PRO A 187 -13.33 9.41 -7.06
N LYS A 188 -14.12 8.38 -7.30
CA LYS A 188 -15.28 8.04 -6.46
C LYS A 188 -14.81 7.56 -5.09
N ILE A 189 -13.71 6.78 -5.07
CA ILE A 189 -13.11 6.24 -3.85
C ILE A 189 -11.59 6.42 -3.93
N PHE A 190 -10.95 6.69 -2.82
CA PHE A 190 -9.51 6.50 -2.69
C PHE A 190 -9.17 5.61 -1.50
N VAL A 191 -8.04 4.93 -1.58
CA VAL A 191 -7.48 4.18 -0.45
C VAL A 191 -6.03 4.60 -0.24
N ALA A 192 -5.72 5.03 0.97
CA ALA A 192 -4.38 5.40 1.39
C ALA A 192 -3.91 4.51 2.55
N GLU A 193 -2.67 4.01 2.45
CA GLU A 193 -2.02 3.24 3.52
C GLU A 193 -0.88 4.03 4.12
N ASN A 194 -0.69 3.86 5.43
CA ASN A 194 0.46 4.44 6.10
C ASN A 194 0.85 3.69 7.38
N VAL A 195 2.00 4.05 7.95
CA VAL A 195 2.48 3.47 9.20
C VAL A 195 1.69 3.95 10.42
N LYS A 196 1.58 3.10 11.46
CA LYS A 196 0.93 3.43 12.75
C LYS A 196 1.42 4.76 13.33
N GLY A 197 2.72 5.06 13.19
CA GLY A 197 3.32 6.29 13.71
C GLY A 197 2.63 7.58 13.23
N MET A 198 2.00 7.57 12.05
CA MET A 198 1.23 8.69 11.54
C MET A 198 0.10 9.11 12.51
N MET A 199 -0.55 8.17 13.19
CA MET A 199 -1.65 8.45 14.12
C MET A 199 -1.20 9.09 15.43
N THR A 200 0.06 8.89 15.84
CA THR A 200 0.58 9.33 17.13
C THR A 200 1.43 10.58 17.05
N LEU A 201 1.82 10.95 15.84
CA LEU A 201 2.69 12.06 15.59
C LEU A 201 2.08 13.39 16.04
N GLY A 202 2.90 14.23 16.69
CA GLY A 202 2.44 15.49 17.25
C GLY A 202 1.27 15.29 18.23
N LYS A 203 1.25 14.17 18.97
CA LYS A 203 0.14 13.76 19.85
C LYS A 203 -1.19 13.56 19.11
N GLY A 204 -1.14 13.17 17.84
CA GLY A 204 -2.30 12.93 16.98
C GLY A 204 -2.77 14.14 16.16
N GLU A 205 -2.23 15.33 16.40
CA GLU A 205 -2.67 16.55 15.70
C GLU A 205 -2.38 16.49 14.19
N VAL A 206 -1.25 15.89 13.80
CA VAL A 206 -0.90 15.72 12.38
C VAL A 206 -1.89 14.80 11.66
N PHE A 207 -2.27 13.71 12.30
CA PHE A 207 -3.27 12.80 11.74
C PHE A 207 -4.63 13.49 11.58
N LYS A 208 -5.04 14.26 12.59
CA LYS A 208 -6.28 15.04 12.54
C LYS A 208 -6.26 16.04 11.38
N GLN A 209 -5.14 16.73 11.16
CA GLN A 209 -4.98 17.64 10.02
C GLN A 209 -5.12 16.89 8.69
N ILE A 210 -4.45 15.74 8.52
CA ILE A 210 -4.55 14.92 7.31
C ILE A 210 -6.01 14.53 7.02
N ILE A 211 -6.77 14.13 8.04
CA ILE A 211 -8.20 13.81 7.88
C ILE A 211 -9.00 15.04 7.43
N GLN A 212 -8.72 16.22 8.00
CA GLN A 212 -9.38 17.47 7.61
C GLN A 212 -9.05 17.86 6.17
N ASP A 213 -7.79 17.69 5.74
CA ASP A 213 -7.34 18.00 4.38
C ASP A 213 -8.06 17.10 3.35
N PHE A 214 -8.19 15.80 3.63
CA PHE A 214 -8.96 14.88 2.77
C PHE A 214 -10.47 15.23 2.77
N ALA A 215 -11.03 15.61 3.91
CA ALA A 215 -12.43 16.03 3.98
C ALA A 215 -12.66 17.32 3.19
N ALA A 216 -11.73 18.29 3.25
CA ALA A 216 -11.77 19.52 2.46
C ALA A 216 -11.61 19.27 0.95
N ALA A 217 -10.96 18.17 0.56
CA ALA A 217 -10.90 17.72 -0.83
C ALA A 217 -12.23 17.10 -1.32
N GLY A 218 -13.24 16.95 -0.46
CA GLY A 218 -14.58 16.50 -0.83
C GLY A 218 -14.89 15.03 -0.53
N TYR A 219 -14.22 14.44 0.46
CA TYR A 219 -14.38 13.03 0.81
C TYR A 219 -14.82 12.83 2.27
N THR A 220 -15.68 11.86 2.49
CA THR A 220 -15.94 11.27 3.79
C THR A 220 -14.87 10.22 4.09
N ILE A 221 -14.19 10.31 5.24
CA ILE A 221 -13.01 9.51 5.56
C ILE A 221 -13.33 8.44 6.59
N TYR A 222 -13.09 7.19 6.21
CA TYR A 222 -13.12 6.02 7.08
C TYR A 222 -11.69 5.59 7.36
N HIS A 223 -11.29 5.54 8.63
CA HIS A 223 -9.93 5.14 8.99
C HIS A 223 -9.90 4.13 10.12
N LYS A 224 -8.97 3.18 10.03
CA LYS A 224 -8.76 2.16 11.07
C LYS A 224 -7.29 1.73 11.09
N LEU A 225 -6.78 1.46 12.27
CA LEU A 225 -5.50 0.78 12.44
C LEU A 225 -5.76 -0.73 12.34
N LEU A 226 -5.19 -1.37 11.33
CA LEU A 226 -5.33 -2.80 11.08
C LEU A 226 -4.01 -3.51 11.36
N ASN A 227 -4.09 -4.70 11.99
CA ASN A 227 -2.95 -5.59 12.15
C ASN A 227 -3.04 -6.70 11.09
N SER A 228 -2.05 -6.78 10.23
CA SER A 228 -2.03 -7.74 9.11
C SER A 228 -2.22 -9.19 9.56
N ALA A 229 -1.76 -9.56 10.77
CA ALA A 229 -1.94 -10.92 11.29
C ALA A 229 -3.42 -11.32 11.46
N GLU A 230 -4.31 -10.36 11.62
CA GLU A 230 -5.76 -10.58 11.73
C GLU A 230 -6.43 -10.90 10.39
N TYR A 231 -5.68 -10.81 9.28
CA TYR A 231 -6.14 -11.02 7.89
C TYR A 231 -5.37 -12.12 7.15
N GLY A 232 -4.80 -13.09 7.91
CA GLY A 232 -4.11 -14.23 7.33
C GLY A 232 -2.69 -13.94 6.83
N VAL A 233 -2.10 -12.81 7.24
CA VAL A 233 -0.71 -12.49 6.97
C VAL A 233 0.17 -13.03 8.11
N PRO A 234 1.21 -13.84 7.85
CA PRO A 234 2.07 -14.41 8.89
C PRO A 234 3.05 -13.37 9.47
N GLN A 235 2.53 -12.18 9.79
CA GLN A 235 3.33 -11.04 10.22
C GLN A 235 2.53 -10.09 11.11
N ILE A 236 3.11 -9.70 12.24
CA ILE A 236 2.59 -8.60 13.06
C ILE A 236 3.03 -7.29 12.40
N ARG A 237 2.11 -6.67 11.66
CA ARG A 237 2.32 -5.41 10.95
C ARG A 237 1.08 -4.53 11.08
N GLU A 238 1.20 -3.46 11.85
CA GLU A 238 0.12 -2.49 12.04
C GLU A 238 0.21 -1.38 10.99
N ARG A 239 -0.91 -1.12 10.32
CA ARG A 239 -1.02 -0.07 9.29
C ARG A 239 -2.31 0.70 9.46
N VAL A 240 -2.24 2.01 9.31
CA VAL A 240 -3.44 2.83 9.22
C VAL A 240 -3.92 2.79 7.76
N ILE A 241 -5.17 2.42 7.61
CA ILE A 241 -5.86 2.44 6.32
C ILE A 241 -6.88 3.56 6.35
N LEU A 242 -6.79 4.44 5.36
CA LEU A 242 -7.77 5.51 5.12
C LEU A 242 -8.51 5.19 3.83
N VAL A 243 -9.82 5.13 3.91
CA VAL A 243 -10.70 5.03 2.73
C VAL A 243 -11.51 6.30 2.65
N GLY A 244 -11.37 7.04 1.56
CA GLY A 244 -12.17 8.22 1.29
C GLY A 244 -13.23 7.91 0.24
N VAL A 245 -14.48 8.16 0.59
CA VAL A 245 -15.61 8.06 -0.33
C VAL A 245 -16.04 9.49 -0.68
N ARG A 246 -16.10 9.83 -1.98
CA ARG A 246 -16.49 11.16 -2.42
C ARG A 246 -17.95 11.44 -1.98
N ASN A 247 -18.21 12.65 -1.50
CA ASN A 247 -19.45 13.00 -0.80
C ASN A 247 -20.75 12.87 -1.63
N ASP A 248 -20.63 12.70 -2.96
CA ASP A 248 -21.75 12.46 -3.88
C ASP A 248 -22.02 10.97 -4.15
N ILE A 249 -21.21 10.07 -3.57
CA ILE A 249 -21.32 8.62 -3.74
C ILE A 249 -22.04 8.03 -2.52
N ASP A 250 -23.14 7.33 -2.76
CA ASP A 250 -23.92 6.66 -1.72
C ASP A 250 -23.26 5.29 -1.38
N PHE A 251 -22.18 5.38 -0.63
CA PHE A 251 -21.45 4.21 -0.12
C PHE A 251 -20.87 4.49 1.26
N GLU A 252 -21.32 3.74 2.25
CA GLU A 252 -20.72 3.71 3.58
C GLU A 252 -19.69 2.59 3.65
N TYR A 253 -18.39 2.95 3.69
CA TYR A 253 -17.34 1.95 3.78
C TYR A 253 -17.21 1.42 5.20
N VAL A 254 -17.27 0.10 5.34
CA VAL A 254 -17.00 -0.60 6.60
C VAL A 254 -15.68 -1.35 6.48
N HIS A 255 -14.75 -1.07 7.39
CA HIS A 255 -13.49 -1.81 7.45
C HIS A 255 -13.73 -3.29 7.70
N PRO A 256 -12.96 -4.19 7.05
CA PRO A 256 -13.16 -5.62 7.20
C PRO A 256 -13.02 -6.08 8.65
N GLU A 257 -13.82 -7.07 9.03
CA GLU A 257 -13.69 -7.78 10.29
C GLU A 257 -12.45 -8.68 10.27
N ALA A 258 -11.87 -8.92 11.45
CA ALA A 258 -10.77 -9.87 11.58
C ALA A 258 -11.21 -11.27 11.17
N THR A 259 -10.40 -11.95 10.36
CA THR A 259 -10.63 -13.34 9.95
C THR A 259 -9.80 -14.35 10.73
N HIS A 260 -8.73 -13.87 11.40
CA HIS A 260 -7.77 -14.66 12.15
C HIS A 260 -7.55 -14.08 13.55
N GLY A 261 -7.27 -14.93 14.54
CA GLY A 261 -7.00 -14.52 15.92
C GLY A 261 -6.47 -15.67 16.77
N TYR A 262 -5.70 -15.36 17.81
CA TYR A 262 -5.17 -16.37 18.73
C TYR A 262 -6.26 -16.93 19.63
N GLY A 263 -6.67 -18.18 19.41
CA GLY A 263 -7.65 -18.87 20.26
C GLY A 263 -9.01 -18.16 20.34
N VAL A 264 -9.34 -17.31 19.37
CA VAL A 264 -10.62 -16.57 19.34
C VAL A 264 -11.68 -17.42 18.66
N LYS A 265 -12.72 -17.75 19.39
CA LYS A 265 -13.84 -18.57 18.86
C LYS A 265 -14.47 -17.90 17.63
N GLY A 266 -14.57 -18.63 16.54
CA GLY A 266 -15.16 -18.16 15.28
C GLY A 266 -14.16 -17.55 14.30
N LEU A 267 -12.92 -17.31 14.72
CA LEU A 267 -11.81 -16.91 13.84
C LEU A 267 -10.93 -18.11 13.49
N LYS A 268 -10.25 -18.05 12.36
CA LYS A 268 -9.15 -18.95 12.04
C LYS A 268 -7.95 -18.64 12.95
N GLU A 269 -7.11 -19.63 13.25
CA GLU A 269 -5.85 -19.38 13.95
C GLU A 269 -4.94 -18.49 13.10
N VAL A 270 -4.11 -17.67 13.76
CA VAL A 270 -3.13 -16.83 13.06
C VAL A 270 -2.17 -17.68 12.26
N VAL A 271 -1.82 -17.24 11.06
CA VAL A 271 -0.83 -17.91 10.22
C VAL A 271 0.55 -17.72 10.82
N THR A 272 1.25 -18.84 11.05
CA THR A 272 2.58 -18.87 11.69
C THR A 272 3.70 -18.88 10.65
N LEU A 273 4.93 -18.68 11.11
CA LEU A 273 6.11 -18.86 10.25
C LEU A 273 6.22 -20.29 9.72
N ARG A 274 5.83 -21.29 10.52
CA ARG A 274 5.82 -22.69 10.07
C ARG A 274 4.87 -22.90 8.89
N ASP A 275 3.70 -22.31 8.95
CA ASP A 275 2.70 -22.41 7.88
C ASP A 275 3.16 -21.70 6.59
N ALA A 276 3.86 -20.59 6.73
CA ALA A 276 4.23 -19.73 5.60
C ALA A 276 5.51 -20.13 4.88
N ILE A 277 6.53 -20.60 5.64
CA ILE A 277 7.90 -20.80 5.12
C ILE A 277 8.54 -22.12 5.59
N GLY A 278 7.79 -23.00 6.25
CA GLY A 278 8.35 -24.26 6.78
C GLY A 278 8.87 -25.20 5.69
N ASP A 279 8.29 -25.17 4.52
CA ASP A 279 8.70 -25.91 3.33
C ASP A 279 9.96 -25.36 2.64
N LEU A 280 10.38 -24.14 2.98
CA LEU A 280 11.58 -23.48 2.46
C LEU A 280 12.82 -23.68 3.35
N GLU A 281 12.73 -24.48 4.41
CA GLU A 281 13.82 -24.67 5.38
C GLU A 281 15.11 -25.17 4.70
N ASP A 282 14.98 -26.11 3.74
CA ASP A 282 16.10 -26.74 3.01
C ASP A 282 16.52 -25.96 1.75
N ASP A 283 15.60 -25.18 1.15
CA ASP A 283 15.86 -24.36 -0.05
C ASP A 283 15.26 -22.97 0.07
N PRO A 284 15.86 -22.12 0.92
CA PRO A 284 15.31 -20.78 1.17
C PRO A 284 15.49 -19.79 0.02
N GLY A 285 16.34 -20.09 -0.96
CA GLY A 285 16.81 -19.12 -1.94
C GLY A 285 17.80 -18.11 -1.35
N ASP A 286 17.99 -16.97 -2.04
CA ASP A 286 19.00 -15.97 -1.68
C ASP A 286 18.60 -15.15 -0.45
N TYR A 287 19.52 -14.98 0.48
CA TYR A 287 19.36 -14.14 1.66
C TYR A 287 20.55 -13.20 1.85
N PHE A 288 20.27 -12.07 2.50
CA PHE A 288 21.30 -11.06 2.78
C PHE A 288 22.36 -11.61 3.74
N THR A 289 23.60 -11.69 3.27
CA THR A 289 24.77 -12.10 4.04
C THR A 289 25.53 -10.89 4.57
N GLY A 290 26.14 -11.00 5.73
CA GLY A 290 26.95 -9.96 6.34
C GLY A 290 26.77 -9.92 7.85
N SER A 291 27.67 -9.21 8.51
CA SER A 291 27.73 -9.08 9.96
C SER A 291 26.46 -8.44 10.55
N TYR A 292 26.22 -8.73 11.81
CA TYR A 292 25.13 -8.12 12.57
C TYR A 292 25.62 -6.88 13.31
N SER A 293 25.00 -5.73 13.04
CA SER A 293 25.36 -4.49 13.70
C SER A 293 24.89 -4.45 15.15
N THR A 294 25.50 -3.61 15.97
CA THR A 294 25.07 -3.38 17.36
C THR A 294 23.61 -2.92 17.44
N ILE A 295 23.15 -2.11 16.49
CA ILE A 295 21.74 -1.69 16.38
C ILE A 295 20.84 -2.89 16.05
N PHE A 296 21.29 -3.81 15.19
CA PHE A 296 20.55 -5.03 14.91
C PHE A 296 20.41 -5.88 16.17
N MET A 297 21.47 -6.07 16.89
CA MET A 297 21.55 -6.87 18.12
C MET A 297 21.00 -6.16 19.37
N SER A 298 20.44 -4.94 19.23
CA SER A 298 19.84 -4.22 20.36
C SER A 298 18.46 -4.76 20.77
N ARG A 299 17.85 -5.62 19.97
CA ARG A 299 16.53 -6.22 20.24
C ARG A 299 16.44 -7.64 19.70
N ASN A 300 15.46 -8.41 20.19
CA ASN A 300 15.17 -9.72 19.61
C ASN A 300 14.74 -9.58 18.15
N ARG A 301 15.37 -10.36 17.27
CA ARG A 301 15.10 -10.41 15.83
C ARG A 301 14.60 -11.77 15.35
N LYS A 302 14.45 -12.74 16.26
CA LYS A 302 14.08 -14.11 15.96
C LYS A 302 12.75 -14.47 16.62
N LYS A 303 11.82 -14.97 15.84
CA LYS A 303 10.52 -15.51 16.28
C LYS A 303 10.59 -17.04 16.30
N LEU A 304 9.71 -17.66 17.06
CA LEU A 304 9.54 -19.11 17.01
C LEU A 304 8.71 -19.50 15.78
N TRP A 305 8.87 -20.74 15.34
CA TRP A 305 8.07 -21.31 14.25
C TRP A 305 6.56 -21.20 14.44
N SER A 306 6.08 -21.29 15.68
CA SER A 306 4.68 -21.20 16.06
C SER A 306 4.14 -19.75 16.16
N GLN A 307 4.90 -18.76 15.73
CA GLN A 307 4.54 -17.34 15.80
C GLN A 307 4.52 -16.71 14.42
N PRO A 308 3.74 -15.65 14.16
CA PRO A 308 3.92 -14.80 13.02
C PRO A 308 5.22 -13.98 13.13
N SER A 309 5.77 -13.58 12.01
CA SER A 309 6.99 -12.78 11.91
C SER A 309 6.85 -11.41 12.58
N PHE A 310 8.00 -10.80 12.89
CA PHE A 310 8.09 -9.36 13.05
C PHE A 310 7.76 -8.64 11.73
N THR A 311 7.45 -7.36 11.81
CA THR A 311 7.30 -6.50 10.62
C THR A 311 8.54 -6.60 9.72
N ILE A 312 8.36 -7.00 8.47
CA ILE A 312 9.40 -7.00 7.45
C ILE A 312 9.78 -5.55 7.14
N GLN A 313 11.06 -5.24 7.28
CA GLN A 313 11.61 -3.91 7.02
C GLN A 313 12.18 -3.81 5.60
N ALA A 314 12.28 -2.59 5.09
CA ALA A 314 12.72 -2.30 3.73
C ALA A 314 14.26 -2.37 3.56
N SER A 315 14.90 -3.36 4.16
CA SER A 315 16.34 -3.62 4.02
C SER A 315 16.71 -5.03 4.45
N GLY A 316 17.55 -5.69 3.67
CA GLY A 316 18.10 -7.01 4.00
C GLY A 316 18.95 -6.99 5.28
N ARG A 317 19.63 -5.88 5.56
CA ARG A 317 20.41 -5.71 6.80
C ARG A 317 19.55 -5.79 8.05
N GLN A 318 18.26 -5.44 7.94
CA GLN A 318 17.30 -5.40 9.05
C GLN A 318 16.29 -6.55 8.99
N ALA A 319 16.41 -7.46 8.03
CA ALA A 319 15.52 -8.61 7.92
C ALA A 319 15.54 -9.45 9.22
N PRO A 320 14.39 -9.97 9.67
CA PRO A 320 14.33 -10.87 10.82
C PRO A 320 15.20 -12.11 10.60
N ILE A 321 15.55 -12.75 11.71
CA ILE A 321 16.30 -14.02 11.70
C ILE A 321 15.33 -15.18 11.47
N HIS A 322 15.77 -16.14 10.66
CA HIS A 322 15.06 -17.38 10.41
C HIS A 322 14.81 -18.14 11.75
N PRO A 323 13.64 -18.76 11.93
CA PRO A 323 13.25 -19.35 13.21
C PRO A 323 14.01 -20.60 13.63
N ALA A 324 14.76 -21.26 12.71
CA ALA A 324 15.55 -22.44 13.05
C ALA A 324 16.67 -22.12 14.05
N GLY A 325 17.09 -23.12 14.85
CA GLY A 325 18.09 -22.98 15.90
C GLY A 325 17.55 -22.33 17.18
N GLU A 326 18.46 -21.96 18.07
CA GLU A 326 18.10 -21.45 19.40
C GLU A 326 17.56 -20.03 19.37
N PRO A 327 16.66 -19.67 20.30
CA PRO A 327 16.20 -18.30 20.47
C PRO A 327 17.35 -17.33 20.81
N MET A 328 17.21 -16.05 20.41
CA MET A 328 18.13 -15.01 20.88
C MET A 328 17.97 -14.76 22.37
N VAL A 329 19.09 -14.57 23.08
CA VAL A 329 19.14 -14.37 24.53
C VAL A 329 19.44 -12.89 24.83
N ASN A 330 18.66 -12.31 25.74
CA ASN A 330 18.93 -10.99 26.29
C ASN A 330 20.04 -11.07 27.32
N VAL A 331 21.16 -10.38 27.10
CA VAL A 331 22.33 -10.36 27.99
C VAL A 331 22.56 -9.00 28.64
N GLY A 332 21.64 -8.05 28.47
CA GLY A 332 21.74 -6.72 29.06
C GLY A 332 20.78 -5.71 28.44
N LYS A 333 20.84 -4.46 28.89
CA LYS A 333 20.04 -3.39 28.32
C LYS A 333 20.38 -3.23 26.83
N ASP A 334 19.36 -3.34 25.97
CA ASP A 334 19.50 -3.20 24.51
C ASP A 334 20.62 -4.10 23.91
N LYS A 335 20.75 -5.33 24.43
CA LYS A 335 21.77 -6.29 23.96
C LYS A 335 21.24 -7.71 23.94
N TYR A 336 21.18 -8.27 22.74
CA TYR A 336 20.86 -9.67 22.48
C TYR A 336 22.04 -10.38 21.83
N ILE A 337 22.12 -11.69 21.99
CA ILE A 337 23.13 -12.55 21.35
C ILE A 337 22.45 -13.79 20.76
N PHE A 338 23.12 -14.45 19.83
CA PHE A 338 22.82 -15.81 19.41
C PHE A 338 23.54 -16.77 20.36
N SER A 339 22.78 -17.60 21.06
CA SER A 339 23.34 -18.54 22.02
C SER A 339 24.07 -19.71 21.36
N ASP A 340 23.72 -20.02 20.12
CA ASP A 340 24.26 -21.09 19.28
C ASP A 340 25.27 -20.59 18.20
N GLY A 341 25.69 -19.32 18.28
CA GLY A 341 26.62 -18.68 17.34
C GLY A 341 25.97 -17.99 16.15
N GLU A 342 26.68 -17.03 15.57
CA GLU A 342 26.19 -16.27 14.39
C GLU A 342 26.07 -17.16 13.14
N GLU A 343 26.93 -18.15 13.00
CA GLU A 343 27.00 -19.07 11.87
C GLU A 343 25.77 -19.97 11.73
N ASN A 344 25.07 -20.23 12.84
CA ASN A 344 23.84 -21.02 12.87
C ASN A 344 22.58 -20.17 12.67
N ASN A 345 22.75 -18.86 12.44
CA ASN A 345 21.66 -17.93 12.36
C ASN A 345 21.73 -17.08 11.07
N ARG A 346 20.77 -17.26 10.19
CA ARG A 346 20.65 -16.47 8.95
C ARG A 346 19.45 -15.53 8.99
N ARG A 347 19.50 -14.47 8.20
CA ARG A 347 18.34 -13.65 7.94
C ARG A 347 17.33 -14.42 7.09
N LEU A 348 16.05 -14.05 7.20
CA LEU A 348 15.03 -14.53 6.28
C LEU A 348 15.42 -14.16 4.84
N SER A 349 15.21 -15.08 3.92
CA SER A 349 15.50 -14.88 2.49
C SER A 349 14.51 -13.96 1.80
N ALA A 350 14.82 -13.56 0.57
CA ALA A 350 13.91 -12.80 -0.26
C ALA A 350 12.60 -13.55 -0.52
N LYS A 351 12.67 -14.86 -0.80
CA LYS A 351 11.50 -15.72 -1.02
C LYS A 351 10.66 -15.87 0.25
N GLU A 352 11.31 -16.07 1.39
CA GLU A 352 10.63 -16.17 2.69
C GLU A 352 9.91 -14.87 3.06
N ILE A 353 10.55 -13.70 2.92
CA ILE A 353 9.89 -12.43 3.23
C ILE A 353 8.76 -12.10 2.24
N ALA A 354 8.85 -12.52 0.97
CA ALA A 354 7.78 -12.36 0.00
C ALA A 354 6.53 -13.16 0.42
N ARG A 355 6.70 -14.42 0.82
CA ARG A 355 5.60 -15.24 1.38
C ARG A 355 5.03 -14.67 2.66
N ILE A 356 5.89 -14.13 3.56
CA ILE A 356 5.45 -13.46 4.79
C ILE A 356 4.65 -12.20 4.48
N GLN A 357 4.96 -11.49 3.39
CA GLN A 357 4.15 -10.37 2.89
C GLN A 357 2.96 -10.83 2.01
N THR A 358 2.76 -12.14 1.95
CA THR A 358 1.69 -12.80 1.19
C THR A 358 1.69 -12.48 -0.31
N PHE A 359 2.87 -12.27 -0.91
CA PHE A 359 3.02 -12.35 -2.35
C PHE A 359 2.91 -13.80 -2.81
N PRO A 360 2.25 -14.08 -3.93
CA PRO A 360 2.22 -15.43 -4.50
C PRO A 360 3.62 -15.88 -4.93
N ASP A 361 3.86 -17.18 -4.96
CA ASP A 361 5.16 -17.75 -5.31
C ASP A 361 5.62 -17.44 -6.74
N TRP A 362 4.69 -17.19 -7.63
CA TRP A 362 4.97 -16.78 -9.00
C TRP A 362 5.34 -15.30 -9.14
N TYR A 363 5.24 -14.50 -8.06
CA TYR A 363 5.55 -13.08 -8.11
C TYR A 363 7.07 -12.86 -8.07
N GLU A 364 7.63 -12.41 -9.17
CA GLU A 364 9.06 -12.20 -9.34
C GLU A 364 9.46 -10.76 -9.00
N PHE A 365 10.62 -10.59 -8.36
CA PHE A 365 11.15 -9.27 -7.94
C PHE A 365 12.41 -8.93 -8.72
N SER A 366 12.40 -7.77 -9.39
CA SER A 366 13.58 -7.25 -10.10
C SER A 366 14.69 -6.90 -9.11
N ARG A 367 15.90 -7.28 -9.48
CA ARG A 367 17.15 -6.94 -8.81
C ARG A 367 17.86 -5.74 -9.45
N GLY A 368 17.21 -5.13 -10.47
CA GLY A 368 17.78 -4.09 -11.30
C GLY A 368 18.93 -4.57 -12.18
N THR A 369 19.35 -3.69 -13.07
CA THR A 369 20.38 -3.98 -14.10
C THR A 369 21.77 -3.45 -13.72
N SER A 370 21.92 -2.80 -12.56
CA SER A 370 23.18 -2.15 -12.16
C SER A 370 24.28 -3.16 -11.80
N ASN A 371 25.55 -2.79 -12.00
CA ASN A 371 26.72 -3.58 -11.61
C ASN A 371 27.02 -3.55 -10.09
N ARG A 372 25.97 -3.65 -9.27
CA ARG A 372 26.10 -3.76 -7.82
C ARG A 372 26.48 -5.20 -7.43
N ASN A 373 27.08 -5.37 -6.24
CA ASN A 373 27.29 -6.72 -5.71
C ASN A 373 25.95 -7.39 -5.33
N ASP A 374 25.96 -8.70 -5.14
CA ASP A 374 24.75 -9.50 -4.93
C ASP A 374 23.95 -9.06 -3.71
N ASN A 375 24.59 -8.74 -2.60
CA ASN A 375 23.91 -8.21 -1.42
C ASN A 375 23.22 -6.86 -1.70
N ALA A 376 23.82 -5.99 -2.49
CA ALA A 376 23.22 -4.71 -2.83
C ALA A 376 22.03 -4.86 -3.80
N LYS A 377 22.10 -5.81 -4.74
CA LYS A 377 20.98 -6.18 -5.60
C LYS A 377 19.85 -6.81 -4.79
N LEU A 378 20.20 -7.70 -3.87
CA LEU A 378 19.25 -8.35 -3.01
C LEU A 378 18.58 -7.35 -2.06
N ASP A 379 19.30 -6.34 -1.55
CA ASP A 379 18.73 -5.28 -0.69
C ASP A 379 17.64 -4.47 -1.42
N LEU A 380 17.72 -4.34 -2.77
CA LEU A 380 16.64 -3.74 -3.58
C LEU A 380 15.36 -4.58 -3.51
N VAL A 381 15.48 -5.91 -3.50
CA VAL A 381 14.32 -6.82 -3.34
C VAL A 381 13.71 -6.68 -1.94
N TYR A 382 14.55 -6.69 -0.89
CA TYR A 382 14.06 -6.45 0.48
C TYR A 382 13.36 -5.10 0.62
N LYS A 383 13.86 -4.06 -0.05
CA LYS A 383 13.28 -2.74 -0.04
C LYS A 383 11.88 -2.74 -0.68
N GLN A 384 11.71 -3.40 -1.81
CA GLN A 384 10.42 -3.53 -2.49
C GLN A 384 9.40 -4.25 -1.61
N ILE A 385 9.75 -5.43 -1.11
CA ILE A 385 8.86 -6.27 -0.30
C ILE A 385 8.53 -5.60 1.04
N GLY A 386 9.53 -5.03 1.73
CA GLY A 386 9.33 -4.39 3.03
C GLY A 386 8.49 -3.13 3.00
N ASN A 387 8.51 -2.39 1.88
CA ASN A 387 7.66 -1.22 1.66
C ASN A 387 6.24 -1.58 1.23
N ALA A 388 6.02 -2.78 0.69
CA ALA A 388 4.72 -3.18 0.18
C ALA A 388 3.66 -3.32 1.29
N VAL A 389 2.42 -3.09 0.91
CA VAL A 389 1.25 -3.55 1.67
C VAL A 389 1.13 -5.06 1.48
N PRO A 390 0.98 -5.88 2.54
CA PRO A 390 0.74 -7.31 2.38
C PRO A 390 -0.49 -7.58 1.51
N VAL A 391 -0.37 -8.51 0.55
CA VAL A 391 -1.41 -8.72 -0.46
C VAL A 391 -2.74 -9.15 0.16
N ARG A 392 -2.72 -10.03 1.18
CA ARG A 392 -3.94 -10.47 1.88
C ARG A 392 -4.61 -9.36 2.69
N LEU A 393 -3.84 -8.44 3.28
CA LEU A 393 -4.41 -7.24 3.92
C LEU A 393 -5.05 -6.32 2.87
N ALA A 394 -4.38 -6.10 1.76
CA ALA A 394 -4.90 -5.29 0.66
C ALA A 394 -6.19 -5.89 0.06
N LEU A 395 -6.22 -7.22 -0.11
CA LEU A 395 -7.41 -7.98 -0.52
C LEU A 395 -8.58 -7.72 0.44
N ALA A 396 -8.36 -7.91 1.75
CA ALA A 396 -9.42 -7.72 2.76
C ALA A 396 -9.97 -6.27 2.75
N VAL A 397 -9.11 -5.27 2.62
CA VAL A 397 -9.50 -3.85 2.51
C VAL A 397 -10.30 -3.59 1.24
N ALA A 398 -9.96 -4.25 0.14
CA ALA A 398 -10.58 -4.04 -1.16
C ALA A 398 -11.92 -4.77 -1.33
N GLU A 399 -12.17 -5.86 -0.60
CA GLU A 399 -13.40 -6.68 -0.75
C GLU A 399 -14.70 -5.87 -0.65
N PRO A 400 -14.92 -5.03 0.38
CA PRO A 400 -16.15 -4.25 0.45
C PRO A 400 -16.31 -3.27 -0.72
N ILE A 401 -15.18 -2.73 -1.23
CA ILE A 401 -15.17 -1.84 -2.38
C ILE A 401 -15.50 -2.62 -3.66
N ALA A 402 -14.92 -3.81 -3.84
CA ALA A 402 -15.16 -4.66 -5.02
C ALA A 402 -16.62 -5.09 -5.12
N GLU A 403 -17.25 -5.49 -4.01
CA GLU A 403 -18.66 -5.84 -3.97
C GLU A 403 -19.56 -4.64 -4.30
N PHE A 404 -19.26 -3.46 -3.75
CA PHE A 404 -19.97 -2.23 -4.09
C PHE A 404 -19.84 -1.90 -5.58
N VAL A 405 -18.65 -1.95 -6.13
CA VAL A 405 -18.39 -1.65 -7.55
C VAL A 405 -19.12 -2.64 -8.46
N LYS A 406 -19.11 -3.94 -8.11
CA LYS A 406 -19.87 -4.97 -8.85
C LYS A 406 -21.36 -4.63 -8.90
N ALA A 407 -21.96 -4.31 -7.74
CA ALA A 407 -23.38 -3.95 -7.67
C ALA A 407 -23.71 -2.72 -8.50
N GLN A 408 -22.84 -1.68 -8.49
CA GLN A 408 -23.01 -0.48 -9.31
C GLN A 408 -22.98 -0.81 -10.82
N LEU A 409 -21.99 -1.60 -11.25
CA LEU A 409 -21.85 -1.98 -12.66
C LEU A 409 -23.02 -2.86 -13.14
N GLU A 410 -23.59 -3.70 -12.29
CA GLU A 410 -24.79 -4.48 -12.59
C GLU A 410 -26.02 -3.57 -12.76
N GLN A 411 -26.24 -2.62 -11.86
CA GLN A 411 -27.33 -1.63 -11.97
C GLN A 411 -27.22 -0.76 -13.22
N GLU A 412 -26.01 -0.30 -13.57
CA GLU A 412 -25.77 0.49 -14.80
C GLU A 412 -26.12 -0.31 -16.06
N LYS A 413 -25.77 -1.60 -16.11
CA LYS A 413 -26.12 -2.51 -17.22
C LYS A 413 -27.64 -2.70 -17.35
N GLU A 414 -28.34 -2.91 -16.24
CA GLU A 414 -29.79 -3.07 -16.23
C GLU A 414 -30.49 -1.79 -16.71
N ALA A 415 -30.09 -0.63 -16.21
CA ALA A 415 -30.63 0.65 -16.63
C ALA A 415 -30.44 0.90 -18.14
N TYR A 416 -29.26 0.55 -18.67
CA TYR A 416 -28.96 0.67 -20.09
C TYR A 416 -29.89 -0.23 -20.97
N VAL A 417 -30.12 -1.47 -20.53
CA VAL A 417 -31.03 -2.40 -21.23
C VAL A 417 -32.47 -1.87 -21.26
N VAL A 418 -32.94 -1.32 -20.13
CA VAL A 418 -34.29 -0.71 -20.05
C VAL A 418 -34.41 0.48 -21.00
N ILE A 419 -33.45 1.40 -21.00
CA ILE A 419 -33.46 2.59 -21.88
C ILE A 419 -33.52 2.17 -23.34
N ARG A 420 -32.65 1.26 -23.77
CA ARG A 420 -32.66 0.75 -25.17
C ARG A 420 -33.99 0.05 -25.55
N SER A 421 -34.59 -0.66 -24.62
CA SER A 421 -35.87 -1.31 -24.87
C SER A 421 -37.01 -0.31 -25.09
N VAL A 422 -36.99 0.82 -24.34
CA VAL A 422 -37.96 1.92 -24.49
C VAL A 422 -37.75 2.68 -25.83
N GLU A 423 -36.49 2.97 -26.16
CA GLU A 423 -36.16 3.62 -27.45
C GLU A 423 -36.59 2.77 -28.63
N LYS A 424 -36.35 1.47 -28.61
CA LYS A 424 -36.77 0.54 -29.66
C LYS A 424 -38.29 0.48 -29.82
N LYS A 425 -39.05 0.53 -28.72
CA LYS A 425 -40.54 0.60 -28.77
C LYS A 425 -41.02 1.92 -29.34
N ARG A 426 -40.34 3.04 -29.05
CA ARG A 426 -40.67 4.38 -29.62
C ARG A 426 -40.37 4.47 -31.11
N MET A 427 -39.35 3.76 -31.62
CA MET A 427 -39.03 3.72 -33.05
C MET A 427 -39.94 2.81 -33.86
N MET A 428 -40.69 1.91 -33.20
CA MET A 428 -41.62 0.97 -33.83
C MET A 428 -43.11 1.45 -33.78
N ALA A 429 -43.40 2.51 -33.01
CA ALA A 429 -44.70 3.16 -32.91
C ALA A 429 -44.75 4.41 -33.79
#